data_9ee0f796369f019d7707e2abacc244f1
#
_entry.id   9ee0f796369f019d7707e2abacc244f1
#
_cell.length_a   1.000
_cell.length_b   1.000
_cell.length_c   1.000
_cell.angle_alpha   90.00
_cell.angle_beta   90.00
_cell.angle_gamma   90.00
#
_symmetry.space_group_name_H-M   'P 1'
#
loop_
_entity.id
_entity.type
_entity.pdbx_description
1 polymer ?
#
loop_
_entity_poly.entity_id
_entity_poly.type
_entity_poly.pdbx_seq_one_letter_code
_entity_poly.pdbx_strand_id
1 'polypeptide(L)'
;MKIQIKDCFLNGEPACDVRITHPGATVQDYLDALNNFIRENCPPCNGCTACCWERVPLTYPDVAVFLKDRRFGRQFKGVPSALLSFLQQYGYVYVDGPVVDIGLGFKADGSCIFLDTRQNRCSVYPLRPLVCQTYICRRFTRRARELRSLVVNAGMDELVRRWLLESSRCGRPPLIHEGRHPRPRLQDYPPGAFSGRERFAEVRLKEICPPRLWREMYAVPVNGRDRIDSQLKGE
;
A
#
# COMPACT_ATOMS: atom_id res chain seq x y z
N MET A 1 10.44 -12.80 -14.61
CA MET A 1 9.88 -12.12 -13.42
C MET A 1 10.76 -10.90 -13.14
N LYS A 2 10.17 -9.70 -12.91
CA LYS A 2 10.96 -8.45 -12.74
C LYS A 2 11.38 -8.21 -11.29
N ILE A 3 10.80 -8.96 -10.35
CA ILE A 3 11.08 -8.89 -8.91
C ILE A 3 11.14 -10.30 -8.36
N GLN A 4 12.09 -10.53 -7.45
CA GLN A 4 12.25 -11.78 -6.71
C GLN A 4 12.12 -11.48 -5.22
N ILE A 5 11.31 -12.26 -4.52
CA ILE A 5 11.29 -12.28 -3.06
C ILE A 5 12.18 -13.44 -2.64
N LYS A 6 13.20 -13.15 -1.83
CA LYS A 6 14.15 -14.14 -1.34
C LYS A 6 13.85 -14.47 0.11
N ASP A 7 13.75 -15.73 0.41
CA ASP A 7 13.71 -16.23 1.79
C ASP A 7 15.09 -16.04 2.44
N CYS A 8 15.11 -15.56 3.67
CA CYS A 8 16.34 -15.34 4.44
C CYS A 8 16.04 -15.46 5.95
N PHE A 9 17.08 -15.31 6.76
CA PHE A 9 16.95 -15.28 8.21
C PHE A 9 17.50 -13.97 8.77
N LEU A 10 16.78 -13.37 9.71
CA LEU A 10 17.22 -12.22 10.51
C LEU A 10 17.20 -12.61 11.98
N ASN A 11 18.38 -12.63 12.62
CA ASN A 11 18.52 -13.03 14.03
C ASN A 11 17.89 -14.41 14.32
N GLY A 12 18.05 -15.37 13.41
CA GLY A 12 17.51 -16.73 13.55
C GLY A 12 16.03 -16.88 13.21
N GLU A 13 15.31 -15.79 12.90
CA GLU A 13 13.89 -15.84 12.52
C GLU A 13 13.70 -15.77 11.00
N PRO A 14 12.68 -16.48 10.47
CA PRO A 14 12.35 -16.41 9.06
C PRO A 14 12.02 -14.98 8.60
N ALA A 15 12.68 -14.54 7.56
CA ALA A 15 12.54 -13.21 6.99
C ALA A 15 12.49 -13.28 5.46
N CYS A 16 12.18 -12.18 4.82
CA CYS A 16 12.25 -12.05 3.38
C CYS A 16 12.90 -10.74 2.95
N ASP A 17 13.53 -10.81 1.79
CA ASP A 17 14.15 -9.68 1.13
C ASP A 17 13.62 -9.52 -0.28
N VAL A 18 13.74 -8.31 -0.82
CA VAL A 18 13.26 -7.96 -2.15
C VAL A 18 14.45 -7.66 -3.05
N ARG A 19 14.49 -8.31 -4.22
CA ARG A 19 15.47 -8.05 -5.27
C ARG A 19 14.76 -7.61 -6.55
N ILE A 20 15.16 -6.49 -7.10
CA ILE A 20 14.65 -5.98 -8.38
C ILE A 20 15.61 -6.43 -9.48
N THR A 21 15.10 -7.13 -10.49
CA THR A 21 15.90 -7.71 -11.58
C THR A 21 15.70 -7.02 -12.92
N HIS A 22 14.78 -6.06 -13.00
CA HIS A 22 14.50 -5.32 -14.24
C HIS A 22 14.21 -3.85 -13.93
N PRO A 23 14.78 -2.88 -14.68
CA PRO A 23 14.62 -1.46 -14.39
C PRO A 23 13.20 -0.94 -14.60
N GLY A 24 12.38 -1.62 -15.37
CA GLY A 24 10.97 -1.34 -15.58
C GLY A 24 10.04 -2.07 -14.61
N ALA A 25 10.54 -2.53 -13.45
CA ALA A 25 9.71 -3.13 -12.41
C ALA A 25 8.71 -2.09 -11.85
N THR A 26 7.45 -2.49 -11.74
CA THR A 26 6.34 -1.67 -11.26
C THR A 26 5.91 -2.07 -9.85
N VAL A 27 5.07 -1.26 -9.23
CA VAL A 27 4.42 -1.61 -7.94
C VAL A 27 3.56 -2.87 -8.11
N GLN A 28 2.92 -3.08 -9.28
CA GLN A 28 2.17 -4.33 -9.52
C GLN A 28 3.09 -5.55 -9.57
N ASP A 29 4.25 -5.46 -10.24
CA ASP A 29 5.24 -6.54 -10.25
C ASP A 29 5.70 -6.90 -8.82
N TYR A 30 5.78 -5.90 -7.93
CA TYR A 30 6.12 -6.10 -6.51
C TYR A 30 4.99 -6.82 -5.74
N LEU A 31 3.74 -6.39 -5.93
CA LEU A 31 2.58 -7.05 -5.32
C LEU A 31 2.43 -8.50 -5.80
N ASP A 32 2.61 -8.75 -7.10
CA ASP A 32 2.52 -10.09 -7.68
C ASP A 32 3.60 -11.02 -7.12
N ALA A 33 4.84 -10.52 -7.02
CA ALA A 33 5.94 -11.27 -6.43
C ALA A 33 5.69 -11.62 -4.96
N LEU A 34 5.20 -10.66 -4.16
CA LEU A 34 4.83 -10.88 -2.75
C LEU A 34 3.67 -11.86 -2.60
N ASN A 35 2.61 -11.70 -3.38
CA ASN A 35 1.44 -12.59 -3.32
C ASN A 35 1.82 -14.03 -3.70
N ASN A 36 2.73 -14.22 -4.67
CA ASN A 36 3.27 -15.54 -5.02
C ASN A 36 4.09 -16.11 -3.86
N PHE A 37 5.00 -15.31 -3.30
CA PHE A 37 5.81 -15.74 -2.16
C PHE A 37 4.97 -16.12 -0.94
N ILE A 38 3.95 -15.31 -0.60
CA ILE A 38 3.02 -15.59 0.51
C ILE A 38 2.33 -16.93 0.29
N ARG A 39 1.82 -17.18 -0.90
CA ARG A 39 1.10 -18.43 -1.23
C ARG A 39 1.97 -19.68 -1.07
N GLU A 40 3.26 -19.57 -1.37
CA GLU A 40 4.21 -20.68 -1.33
C GLU A 40 4.88 -20.87 0.04
N ASN A 41 5.07 -19.78 0.81
CA ASN A 41 5.96 -19.75 1.96
C ASN A 41 5.31 -19.32 3.28
N CYS A 42 4.04 -18.91 3.26
CA CYS A 42 3.33 -18.47 4.48
C CYS A 42 2.12 -19.37 4.77
N PRO A 43 1.68 -19.46 6.03
CA PRO A 43 0.41 -20.10 6.34
C PRO A 43 -0.74 -19.48 5.56
N PRO A 44 -1.76 -20.26 5.20
CA PRO A 44 -2.91 -19.73 4.45
C PRO A 44 -3.63 -18.67 5.26
N CYS A 45 -4.03 -17.58 4.60
CA CYS A 45 -4.81 -16.49 5.23
C CYS A 45 -6.28 -16.88 5.50
N ASN A 46 -6.69 -18.12 5.22
CA ASN A 46 -8.04 -18.56 5.49
C ASN A 46 -8.23 -18.74 7.01
N GLY A 47 -9.17 -18.00 7.58
CA GLY A 47 -9.38 -17.94 9.03
C GLY A 47 -8.40 -17.05 9.81
N CYS A 48 -7.38 -16.48 9.17
CA CYS A 48 -6.49 -15.50 9.79
C CYS A 48 -7.06 -14.09 9.64
N THR A 49 -7.16 -13.37 10.75
CA THR A 49 -7.70 -11.99 10.79
C THR A 49 -6.68 -10.96 11.30
N ALA A 50 -5.42 -11.34 11.52
CA ALA A 50 -4.43 -10.48 12.18
C ALA A 50 -4.30 -9.08 11.52
N CYS A 51 -4.19 -9.01 10.19
CA CYS A 51 -4.12 -7.74 9.48
C CYS A 51 -5.44 -6.93 9.48
N CYS A 52 -6.56 -7.53 9.90
CA CYS A 52 -7.86 -6.87 9.95
C CYS A 52 -8.11 -6.10 11.26
N TRP A 53 -7.19 -6.17 12.20
CA TRP A 53 -7.19 -5.40 13.46
C TRP A 53 -6.18 -4.26 13.44
N GLU A 54 -5.41 -4.18 12.35
CA GLU A 54 -4.43 -3.13 12.15
C GLU A 54 -5.02 -2.00 11.29
N ARG A 55 -4.47 -0.80 11.46
CA ARG A 55 -4.79 0.31 10.60
C ARG A 55 -4.38 0.00 9.16
N VAL A 56 -5.29 0.22 8.22
CA VAL A 56 -5.08 -0.04 6.79
C VAL A 56 -5.05 1.30 6.02
N PRO A 57 -3.88 1.95 5.91
CA PRO A 57 -3.72 3.10 5.04
C PRO A 57 -4.10 2.76 3.60
N LEU A 58 -4.77 3.69 2.93
CA LEU A 58 -5.17 3.56 1.54
C LEU A 58 -4.25 4.37 0.63
N THR A 59 -3.99 3.83 -0.54
CA THR A 59 -3.38 4.56 -1.65
C THR A 59 -4.44 4.97 -2.67
N TYR A 60 -4.14 5.93 -3.55
CA TYR A 60 -5.08 6.32 -4.59
C TYR A 60 -5.48 5.15 -5.53
N PRO A 61 -4.55 4.30 -6.01
CA PRO A 61 -4.93 3.11 -6.78
C PRO A 61 -5.81 2.12 -6.02
N ASP A 62 -5.68 1.99 -4.69
CA ASP A 62 -6.58 1.13 -3.90
C ASP A 62 -8.04 1.59 -4.04
N VAL A 63 -8.28 2.89 -3.87
CA VAL A 63 -9.62 3.47 -4.03
C VAL A 63 -10.10 3.30 -5.47
N ALA A 64 -9.24 3.50 -6.47
CA ALA A 64 -9.59 3.30 -7.86
C ALA A 64 -10.01 1.85 -8.17
N VAL A 65 -9.36 0.85 -7.55
CA VAL A 65 -9.74 -0.57 -7.66
C VAL A 65 -11.14 -0.79 -7.10
N PHE A 66 -11.46 -0.27 -5.91
CA PHE A 66 -12.80 -0.37 -5.35
C PHE A 66 -13.85 0.30 -6.24
N LEU A 67 -13.60 1.51 -6.72
CA LEU A 67 -14.55 2.24 -7.56
C LEU A 67 -14.80 1.58 -8.92
N LYS A 68 -13.83 0.79 -9.45
CA LYS A 68 -13.98 0.00 -10.67
C LYS A 68 -14.70 -1.34 -10.45
N ASP A 69 -14.71 -1.86 -9.23
CA ASP A 69 -15.46 -3.09 -8.90
C ASP A 69 -16.98 -2.84 -8.98
N ARG A 70 -17.72 -3.76 -9.60
CA ARG A 70 -19.17 -3.61 -9.84
C ARG A 70 -19.99 -3.42 -8.57
N ARG A 71 -19.56 -3.99 -7.43
CA ARG A 71 -20.27 -3.90 -6.14
C ARG A 71 -20.21 -2.49 -5.57
N PHE A 72 -19.05 -1.84 -5.70
CA PHE A 72 -18.80 -0.50 -5.16
C PHE A 72 -19.12 0.59 -6.17
N GLY A 73 -18.67 0.46 -7.41
CA GLY A 73 -18.85 1.47 -8.45
C GLY A 73 -20.32 1.81 -8.74
N ARG A 74 -21.23 0.83 -8.62
CA ARG A 74 -22.66 1.08 -8.77
C ARG A 74 -23.24 2.00 -7.68
N GLN A 75 -22.70 1.93 -6.46
CA GLN A 75 -23.18 2.73 -5.32
C GLN A 75 -22.85 4.22 -5.49
N PHE A 76 -21.80 4.52 -6.25
CA PHE A 76 -21.32 5.89 -6.46
C PHE A 76 -21.58 6.42 -7.87
N LYS A 77 -22.47 5.77 -8.64
CA LYS A 77 -22.84 6.25 -9.96
C LYS A 77 -23.68 7.52 -9.84
N GLY A 78 -23.27 8.59 -10.55
CA GLY A 78 -24.01 9.86 -10.58
C GLY A 78 -23.78 10.79 -9.38
N VAL A 79 -22.91 10.43 -8.42
CA VAL A 79 -22.53 11.34 -7.33
C VAL A 79 -21.50 12.38 -7.80
N PRO A 80 -21.43 13.57 -7.17
CA PRO A 80 -20.48 14.62 -7.55
C PRO A 80 -19.01 14.19 -7.52
N SER A 81 -18.64 13.34 -6.56
CA SER A 81 -17.32 12.71 -6.46
C SER A 81 -17.43 11.30 -5.89
N ALA A 82 -17.11 10.31 -6.69
CA ALA A 82 -17.07 8.92 -6.24
C ALA A 82 -15.98 8.68 -5.17
N LEU A 83 -14.84 9.37 -5.30
CA LEU A 83 -13.76 9.32 -4.30
C LEU A 83 -14.25 9.79 -2.93
N LEU A 84 -14.83 10.99 -2.85
CA LEU A 84 -15.30 11.54 -1.56
C LEU A 84 -16.41 10.68 -0.96
N SER A 85 -17.33 10.20 -1.78
CA SER A 85 -18.42 9.32 -1.34
C SER A 85 -17.91 7.96 -0.85
N PHE A 86 -16.89 7.40 -1.50
CA PHE A 86 -16.22 6.18 -1.04
C PHE A 86 -15.55 6.41 0.32
N LEU A 87 -14.80 7.50 0.48
CA LEU A 87 -14.12 7.82 1.74
C LEU A 87 -15.12 8.10 2.87
N GLN A 88 -16.25 8.72 2.56
CA GLN A 88 -17.32 8.94 3.55
C GLN A 88 -17.93 7.63 4.05
N GLN A 89 -18.07 6.64 3.19
CA GLN A 89 -18.76 5.38 3.54
C GLN A 89 -17.81 4.30 4.08
N TYR A 90 -16.59 4.22 3.56
CA TYR A 90 -15.66 3.13 3.83
C TYR A 90 -14.31 3.58 4.37
N GLY A 91 -14.04 4.88 4.30
CA GLY A 91 -12.78 5.45 4.75
C GLY A 91 -12.82 5.96 6.18
N TYR A 92 -11.64 6.27 6.67
CA TYR A 92 -11.41 7.03 7.89
C TYR A 92 -10.31 8.05 7.61
N VAL A 93 -10.62 9.32 7.78
CA VAL A 93 -9.69 10.44 7.54
C VAL A 93 -9.34 11.08 8.87
N TYR A 94 -8.08 10.96 9.25
CA TYR A 94 -7.49 11.62 10.41
C TYR A 94 -6.56 12.74 9.97
N VAL A 95 -6.59 13.89 10.66
CA VAL A 95 -5.75 15.05 10.34
C VAL A 95 -5.09 15.58 11.60
N ASP A 96 -3.75 15.66 11.62
CA ASP A 96 -3.00 16.32 12.70
C ASP A 96 -2.15 17.45 12.12
N GLY A 97 -2.54 18.69 12.37
CA GLY A 97 -1.94 19.85 11.72
C GLY A 97 -2.00 19.74 10.20
N PRO A 98 -0.84 19.72 9.50
CA PRO A 98 -0.77 19.52 8.05
C PRO A 98 -0.81 18.03 7.64
N VAL A 99 -0.58 17.10 8.57
CA VAL A 99 -0.45 15.66 8.27
C VAL A 99 -1.83 15.04 8.13
N VAL A 100 -2.07 14.36 7.04
CA VAL A 100 -3.31 13.65 6.74
C VAL A 100 -3.05 12.16 6.61
N ASP A 101 -3.93 11.39 7.22
CA ASP A 101 -3.93 9.96 7.17
C ASP A 101 -5.31 9.45 6.72
N ILE A 102 -5.32 8.76 5.59
CA ILE A 102 -6.54 8.19 5.01
C ILE A 102 -6.40 6.66 4.98
N GLY A 103 -7.27 6.00 5.75
CA GLY A 103 -7.32 4.53 5.81
C GLY A 103 -8.72 3.99 5.59
N LEU A 104 -8.84 2.66 5.66
CA LEU A 104 -10.15 2.02 5.78
C LEU A 104 -10.76 2.31 7.15
N GLY A 105 -12.07 2.43 7.17
CA GLY A 105 -12.85 2.57 8.40
C GLY A 105 -12.83 1.32 9.26
N PHE A 106 -13.26 1.49 10.51
CA PHE A 106 -13.35 0.43 11.50
C PHE A 106 -14.81 0.22 11.90
N LYS A 107 -15.12 -0.99 12.33
CA LYS A 107 -16.35 -1.32 13.04
C LYS A 107 -16.27 -0.87 14.50
N ALA A 108 -17.38 -0.94 15.20
CA ALA A 108 -17.45 -0.59 16.63
C ALA A 108 -16.55 -1.49 17.52
N ASP A 109 -16.24 -2.69 17.08
CA ASP A 109 -15.33 -3.61 17.76
C ASP A 109 -13.85 -3.35 17.46
N GLY A 110 -13.53 -2.34 16.66
CA GLY A 110 -12.16 -1.98 16.26
C GLY A 110 -11.64 -2.77 15.07
N SER A 111 -12.40 -3.71 14.51
CA SER A 111 -11.98 -4.46 13.33
C SER A 111 -12.18 -3.64 12.04
N CYS A 112 -11.43 -4.02 11.00
CA CYS A 112 -11.59 -3.46 9.66
C CYS A 112 -13.04 -3.58 9.19
N ILE A 113 -13.58 -2.54 8.56
CA ILE A 113 -14.95 -2.48 8.04
C ILE A 113 -15.31 -3.67 7.13
N PHE A 114 -14.32 -4.26 6.45
CA PHE A 114 -14.49 -5.39 5.55
C PHE A 114 -14.22 -6.76 6.18
N LEU A 115 -13.94 -6.85 7.47
CA LEU A 115 -13.83 -8.14 8.15
C LEU A 115 -15.22 -8.75 8.38
N ASP A 116 -15.47 -9.92 7.82
CA ASP A 116 -16.59 -10.78 8.23
C ASP A 116 -16.15 -11.57 9.48
N THR A 117 -16.57 -11.09 10.66
CA THR A 117 -16.21 -11.70 11.95
C THR A 117 -16.87 -13.06 12.17
N ARG A 118 -17.99 -13.36 11.49
CA ARG A 118 -18.67 -14.67 11.59
C ARG A 118 -17.90 -15.74 10.83
N GLN A 119 -17.30 -15.37 9.70
CA GLN A 119 -16.55 -16.29 8.84
C GLN A 119 -15.03 -16.14 9.01
N ASN A 120 -14.56 -15.23 9.88
CA ASN A 120 -13.16 -14.90 10.06
C ASN A 120 -12.42 -14.67 8.73
N ARG A 121 -13.00 -13.87 7.84
CA ARG A 121 -12.42 -13.60 6.52
C ARG A 121 -12.69 -12.19 6.03
N CYS A 122 -11.79 -11.71 5.18
CA CYS A 122 -11.96 -10.45 4.47
C CYS A 122 -13.02 -10.60 3.36
N SER A 123 -14.12 -9.82 3.43
CA SER A 123 -15.20 -9.83 2.43
C SER A 123 -14.78 -9.27 1.07
N VAL A 124 -13.66 -8.54 1.03
CA VAL A 124 -13.08 -7.94 -0.19
C VAL A 124 -11.70 -8.49 -0.51
N TYR A 125 -11.41 -9.76 -0.15
CA TYR A 125 -10.08 -10.36 -0.29
C TYR A 125 -9.43 -10.16 -1.66
N PRO A 126 -10.13 -10.28 -2.82
CA PRO A 126 -9.55 -10.01 -4.14
C PRO A 126 -9.21 -8.54 -4.39
N LEU A 127 -9.80 -7.61 -3.63
CA LEU A 127 -9.63 -6.15 -3.76
C LEU A 127 -8.79 -5.57 -2.61
N ARG A 128 -8.04 -6.43 -1.90
CA ARG A 128 -7.26 -5.99 -0.74
C ARG A 128 -6.37 -4.80 -1.08
N PRO A 129 -6.38 -3.73 -0.24
CA PRO A 129 -5.44 -2.62 -0.37
C PRO A 129 -3.99 -3.08 -0.40
N LEU A 130 -3.11 -2.26 -0.98
CA LEU A 130 -1.67 -2.48 -1.06
C LEU A 130 -1.09 -2.87 0.29
N VAL A 131 -1.47 -2.19 1.37
CA VAL A 131 -0.99 -2.48 2.72
C VAL A 131 -1.36 -3.89 3.16
N CYS A 132 -2.59 -4.36 2.87
CA CYS A 132 -3.01 -5.72 3.16
C CYS A 132 -2.29 -6.76 2.30
N GLN A 133 -2.00 -6.44 1.03
CA GLN A 133 -1.26 -7.32 0.13
C GLN A 133 0.22 -7.43 0.50
N THR A 134 0.77 -6.42 1.16
CA THR A 134 2.15 -6.38 1.65
C THR A 134 2.28 -6.72 3.14
N TYR A 135 1.18 -7.07 3.80
CA TYR A 135 1.22 -7.64 5.15
C TYR A 135 1.57 -9.12 5.06
N ILE A 136 2.72 -9.49 5.57
CA ILE A 136 3.28 -10.84 5.46
C ILE A 136 3.68 -11.34 6.84
N CYS A 137 3.43 -12.64 7.10
CA CYS A 137 3.73 -13.31 8.36
C CYS A 137 5.23 -13.65 8.52
N ARG A 138 6.09 -12.81 7.97
CA ARG A 138 7.55 -12.90 8.05
C ARG A 138 8.13 -11.51 8.24
N ARG A 139 9.34 -11.45 8.81
CA ARG A 139 10.06 -10.18 8.90
C ARG A 139 10.56 -9.74 7.52
N PHE A 140 10.56 -8.44 7.29
CA PHE A 140 11.26 -7.85 6.15
C PHE A 140 12.68 -7.45 6.54
N THR A 141 13.65 -7.62 5.63
CA THR A 141 14.94 -6.92 5.75
C THR A 141 14.72 -5.41 5.84
N ARG A 142 15.73 -4.66 6.34
CA ARG A 142 15.64 -3.20 6.44
C ARG A 142 15.26 -2.56 5.10
N ARG A 143 15.95 -2.93 4.02
CA ARG A 143 15.71 -2.37 2.67
C ARG A 143 14.33 -2.77 2.12
N ALA A 144 13.87 -3.98 2.35
CA ALA A 144 12.54 -4.42 1.92
C ALA A 144 11.42 -3.67 2.67
N ARG A 145 11.62 -3.39 3.97
CA ARG A 145 10.72 -2.56 4.78
C ARG A 145 10.71 -1.12 4.29
N GLU A 146 11.89 -0.56 4.00
CA GLU A 146 12.03 0.79 3.46
C GLU A 146 11.30 0.93 2.12
N LEU A 147 11.48 -0.04 1.20
CA LEU A 147 10.72 -0.06 -0.07
C LEU A 147 9.21 -0.06 0.17
N ARG A 148 8.73 -0.95 1.04
CA ARG A 148 7.30 -1.01 1.39
C ARG A 148 6.79 0.33 1.89
N SER A 149 7.50 0.96 2.82
CA SER A 149 7.11 2.26 3.39
C SER A 149 7.09 3.36 2.34
N LEU A 150 8.08 3.42 1.45
CA LEU A 150 8.13 4.40 0.38
C LEU A 150 6.96 4.24 -0.61
N VAL A 151 6.65 3.01 -1.00
CA VAL A 151 5.52 2.73 -1.91
C VAL A 151 4.19 3.11 -1.27
N VAL A 152 3.98 2.75 0.00
CA VAL A 152 2.76 3.09 0.75
C VAL A 152 2.63 4.61 0.88
N ASN A 153 3.66 5.29 1.36
CA ASN A 153 3.62 6.73 1.61
C ASN A 153 3.37 7.51 0.31
N ALA A 154 4.10 7.19 -0.77
CA ALA A 154 3.90 7.87 -2.05
C ALA A 154 2.48 7.69 -2.60
N GLY A 155 1.87 6.52 -2.39
CA GLY A 155 0.49 6.26 -2.80
C GLY A 155 -0.55 6.95 -1.90
N MET A 156 -0.26 7.05 -0.58
CA MET A 156 -1.08 7.82 0.37
C MET A 156 -1.05 9.31 0.04
N ASP A 157 0.13 9.88 -0.21
CA ASP A 157 0.27 11.30 -0.55
C ASP A 157 -0.58 11.68 -1.78
N GLU A 158 -0.60 10.83 -2.81
CA GLU A 158 -1.47 11.07 -3.96
C GLU A 158 -2.96 10.94 -3.59
N LEU A 159 -3.34 10.04 -2.69
CA LEU A 159 -4.73 9.96 -2.23
C LEU A 159 -5.14 11.23 -1.48
N VAL A 160 -4.29 11.74 -0.59
CA VAL A 160 -4.52 13.01 0.12
C VAL A 160 -4.62 14.16 -0.88
N ARG A 161 -3.70 14.22 -1.83
CA ARG A 161 -3.72 15.22 -2.89
C ARG A 161 -5.04 15.19 -3.67
N ARG A 162 -5.51 14.01 -4.07
CA ARG A 162 -6.79 13.84 -4.77
C ARG A 162 -7.99 14.21 -3.92
N TRP A 163 -7.98 13.84 -2.65
CA TRP A 163 -9.02 14.20 -1.70
C TRP A 163 -9.17 15.72 -1.56
N LEU A 164 -8.08 16.47 -1.45
CA LEU A 164 -8.08 17.93 -1.40
C LEU A 164 -8.61 18.55 -2.71
N LEU A 165 -8.13 18.07 -3.86
CA LEU A 165 -8.55 18.56 -5.17
C LEU A 165 -10.04 18.30 -5.42
N GLU A 166 -10.54 17.10 -5.12
CA GLU A 166 -11.95 16.75 -5.28
C GLU A 166 -12.86 17.54 -4.33
N SER A 167 -12.42 17.77 -3.08
CA SER A 167 -13.14 18.62 -2.13
C SER A 167 -13.29 20.04 -2.66
N SER A 168 -12.20 20.63 -3.16
CA SER A 168 -12.21 21.96 -3.77
C SER A 168 -13.10 22.00 -5.01
N ARG A 169 -13.01 21.02 -5.91
CA ARG A 169 -13.83 20.91 -7.12
C ARG A 169 -15.32 20.82 -6.80
N CYS A 170 -15.68 20.15 -5.71
CA CYS A 170 -17.06 20.03 -5.26
C CYS A 170 -17.54 21.24 -4.43
N GLY A 171 -16.69 22.24 -4.19
CA GLY A 171 -17.03 23.39 -3.35
C GLY A 171 -17.35 23.01 -1.89
N ARG A 172 -16.76 21.93 -1.37
CA ARG A 172 -17.02 21.42 -0.03
C ARG A 172 -15.73 21.40 0.80
N PRO A 173 -15.84 21.62 2.12
CA PRO A 173 -14.69 21.41 2.98
C PRO A 173 -14.25 19.93 2.92
N PRO A 174 -12.95 19.64 3.08
CA PRO A 174 -12.47 18.28 3.13
C PRO A 174 -13.14 17.48 4.25
N LEU A 175 -13.56 16.25 3.96
CA LEU A 175 -14.13 15.33 4.94
C LEU A 175 -13.05 14.94 5.96
N ILE A 176 -13.27 15.20 7.22
CA ILE A 176 -12.40 14.82 8.33
C ILE A 176 -13.25 14.08 9.35
N HIS A 177 -12.87 12.86 9.72
CA HIS A 177 -13.56 12.08 10.75
C HIS A 177 -13.04 12.39 12.14
N GLU A 178 -11.73 12.60 12.25
CA GLU A 178 -11.06 13.00 13.49
C GLU A 178 -9.90 13.94 13.19
N GLY A 179 -9.66 14.92 14.07
CA GLY A 179 -8.59 15.88 13.81
C GLY A 179 -8.09 16.63 15.03
N ARG A 180 -6.79 16.96 15.00
CA ARG A 180 -6.12 17.84 15.94
C ARG A 180 -5.62 19.07 15.17
N HIS A 181 -6.29 20.24 15.38
CA HIS A 181 -5.93 21.49 14.69
C HIS A 181 -5.72 21.32 13.17
N PRO A 182 -6.67 20.72 12.42
CA PRO A 182 -6.49 20.34 11.04
C PRO A 182 -6.19 21.54 10.14
N ARG A 183 -5.09 21.46 9.40
CA ARG A 183 -4.63 22.50 8.44
C ARG A 183 -4.04 21.84 7.20
N PRO A 184 -4.72 20.88 6.55
CA PRO A 184 -4.19 20.21 5.38
C PRO A 184 -4.15 21.19 4.20
N ARG A 185 -3.01 21.26 3.50
CA ARG A 185 -2.83 22.16 2.35
C ARG A 185 -2.32 21.36 1.16
N LEU A 186 -2.82 21.68 -0.03
CA LEU A 186 -2.44 21.01 -1.26
C LEU A 186 -0.93 21.10 -1.56
N GLN A 187 -0.29 22.21 -1.16
CA GLN A 187 1.15 22.40 -1.33
C GLN A 187 2.02 21.42 -0.53
N ASP A 188 1.47 20.86 0.56
CA ASP A 188 2.18 19.88 1.40
C ASP A 188 2.18 18.48 0.73
N TYR A 189 1.39 18.29 -0.32
CA TYR A 189 1.23 17.05 -1.09
C TYR A 189 1.47 17.30 -2.59
N PRO A 190 2.73 17.59 -2.99
CA PRO A 190 3.05 17.84 -4.39
C PRO A 190 2.82 16.59 -5.26
N PRO A 191 2.70 16.76 -6.59
CA PRO A 191 2.63 15.62 -7.51
C PRO A 191 3.86 14.70 -7.34
N GLY A 192 3.60 13.38 -7.26
CA GLY A 192 4.60 12.34 -7.08
C GLY A 192 4.48 11.21 -8.10
N ALA A 193 5.13 10.08 -7.83
CA ALA A 193 5.15 8.93 -8.73
C ALA A 193 3.75 8.34 -9.04
N PHE A 194 2.78 8.55 -8.17
CA PHE A 194 1.41 8.08 -8.36
C PHE A 194 0.50 9.10 -9.06
N SER A 195 0.97 10.33 -9.32
CA SER A 195 0.12 11.38 -9.88
C SER A 195 -0.37 11.06 -11.28
N GLY A 196 -1.70 11.12 -11.46
CA GLY A 196 -2.37 10.76 -12.71
C GLY A 196 -2.49 9.27 -12.97
N ARG A 197 -2.08 8.40 -12.03
CA ARG A 197 -2.03 6.94 -12.20
C ARG A 197 -3.04 6.26 -11.29
N GLU A 198 -3.88 5.42 -11.87
CA GLU A 198 -4.95 4.70 -11.15
C GLU A 198 -4.65 3.21 -10.96
N ARG A 199 -3.53 2.72 -11.54
CA ARG A 199 -3.15 1.30 -11.48
C ARG A 199 -1.72 1.17 -11.01
N PHE A 200 -1.46 0.21 -10.16
CA PHE A 200 -0.11 -0.13 -9.68
C PHE A 200 0.87 -0.50 -10.80
N ALA A 201 0.37 -1.02 -11.91
CA ALA A 201 1.16 -1.36 -13.10
C ALA A 201 1.72 -0.12 -13.85
N GLU A 202 1.20 1.06 -13.58
CA GLU A 202 1.63 2.31 -14.21
C GLU A 202 2.76 3.00 -13.43
N VAL A 203 3.02 2.57 -12.18
CA VAL A 203 3.97 3.20 -11.26
C VAL A 203 5.24 2.37 -11.20
N ARG A 204 6.37 2.90 -11.67
CA ARG A 204 7.66 2.22 -11.63
C ARG A 204 8.32 2.39 -10.26
N LEU A 205 8.88 1.33 -9.71
CA LEU A 205 9.58 1.39 -8.42
C LEU A 205 10.78 2.35 -8.45
N LYS A 206 11.44 2.48 -9.61
CA LYS A 206 12.56 3.43 -9.78
C LYS A 206 12.16 4.89 -9.57
N GLU A 207 10.89 5.24 -9.80
CA GLU A 207 10.37 6.60 -9.61
C GLU A 207 10.12 6.92 -8.12
N ILE A 208 9.99 5.88 -7.29
CA ILE A 208 9.73 5.98 -5.85
C ILE A 208 11.01 5.82 -5.04
N CYS A 209 11.88 4.90 -5.46
CA CYS A 209 13.09 4.57 -4.72
C CYS A 209 14.15 5.68 -4.80
N PRO A 210 14.68 6.16 -3.67
CA PRO A 210 15.89 6.96 -3.68
C PRO A 210 17.05 6.23 -4.37
N PRO A 211 18.00 6.95 -5.00
CA PRO A 211 19.11 6.33 -5.74
C PRO A 211 19.93 5.32 -4.93
N ARG A 212 20.08 5.54 -3.62
CA ARG A 212 20.77 4.63 -2.71
C ARG A 212 20.00 3.30 -2.60
N LEU A 213 18.73 3.35 -2.21
CA LEU A 213 17.91 2.14 -2.06
C LEU A 213 17.79 1.39 -3.38
N TRP A 214 17.61 2.11 -4.49
CA TRP A 214 17.56 1.50 -5.81
C TRP A 214 18.82 0.69 -6.11
N ARG A 215 20.01 1.22 -5.86
CA ARG A 215 21.28 0.50 -6.07
C ARG A 215 21.43 -0.72 -5.15
N GLU A 216 20.93 -0.65 -3.91
CA GLU A 216 20.97 -1.77 -2.97
C GLU A 216 20.04 -2.91 -3.39
N MET A 217 18.93 -2.60 -4.04
CA MET A 217 17.89 -3.57 -4.42
C MET A 217 17.98 -4.04 -5.86
N TYR A 218 18.47 -3.19 -6.77
CA TYR A 218 18.60 -3.50 -8.18
C TYR A 218 19.91 -4.26 -8.42
N ALA A 219 19.77 -5.55 -8.65
CA ALA A 219 20.91 -6.36 -9.03
C ALA A 219 20.84 -6.68 -10.53
N VAL A 220 21.79 -6.13 -11.28
CA VAL A 220 22.05 -6.61 -12.64
C VAL A 220 22.37 -8.12 -12.54
N PRO A 221 21.73 -8.99 -13.32
CA PRO A 221 22.15 -10.38 -13.39
C PRO A 221 23.60 -10.41 -13.92
N VAL A 222 24.55 -10.60 -13.03
CA VAL A 222 25.92 -10.93 -13.44
C VAL A 222 25.86 -12.36 -13.91
N ASN A 223 26.14 -12.60 -15.18
CA ASN A 223 26.24 -13.91 -15.76
C ASN A 223 27.05 -14.84 -14.82
N GLY A 224 26.34 -15.73 -14.15
CA GLY A 224 26.87 -17.00 -13.67
C GLY A 224 27.77 -17.03 -12.45
N ARG A 225 27.80 -16.01 -11.55
CA ARG A 225 28.41 -16.20 -10.21
C ARG A 225 27.75 -15.28 -9.19
N ASP A 226 26.88 -15.83 -8.38
CA ASP A 226 26.38 -15.14 -7.16
C ASP A 226 27.57 -14.93 -6.19
N ARG A 227 28.08 -13.73 -6.13
CA ARG A 227 28.82 -13.30 -4.94
C ARG A 227 27.79 -13.09 -3.84
N ILE A 228 27.73 -14.02 -2.92
CA ILE A 228 27.07 -13.84 -1.63
C ILE A 228 27.87 -12.73 -0.95
N ASP A 229 27.28 -11.54 -0.89
CA ASP A 229 27.89 -10.42 -0.20
C ASP A 229 28.00 -10.73 1.30
N SER A 230 29.25 -10.82 1.72
CA SER A 230 29.73 -11.00 3.09
C SER A 230 29.49 -9.79 4.01
N GLN A 231 28.42 -9.02 3.78
CA GLN A 231 28.05 -7.84 4.61
C GLN A 231 26.95 -8.09 5.64
N LEU A 232 26.69 -9.36 5.99
CA LEU A 232 25.80 -9.70 7.10
C LEU A 232 26.56 -10.00 8.41
N LYS A 233 27.78 -9.52 8.53
CA LYS A 233 28.54 -9.54 9.81
C LYS A 233 28.80 -8.11 10.23
N GLY A 234 28.05 -7.61 11.18
CA GLY A 234 28.31 -6.34 11.84
C GLY A 234 27.04 -5.62 12.27
N GLU A 235 26.77 -5.81 13.54
CA GLU A 235 25.91 -5.14 14.52
C GLU A 235 24.65 -5.88 14.91
#